data_d4236ef4306dfc96aff30fdad4dcd5be
#
_entry.id   d4236ef4306dfc96aff30fdad4dcd5be
#
_cell.length_a   1.000
_cell.length_b   1.000
_cell.length_c   1.000
_cell.angle_alpha   90.00
_cell.angle_beta   90.00
_cell.angle_gamma   90.00
#
_symmetry.space_group_name_H-M   'P 1'
#
loop_
_entity.id
_entity.type
_entity.pdbx_description
1 polymer ?
#
loop_
_entity_poly.entity_id
_entity_poly.type
_entity_poly.pdbx_seq_one_letter_code
_entity_poly.pdbx_strand_id
1 'polypeptide(L)'
;GEEVPLRLEMKRLAPGATNTWFIELLGTNGGVRFSTAEPKTLHLFERGKEQYWKRTDLGFGTPFKAVTGGIFEPGFPDVIQQMWAAFLMEREGLLEDRFGCATPEEAVATHEIFAAALESQQSGTVVPL
;
A
#
# COMPACT_ATOMS: atom_id res chain seq x y z
N GLY A 1 -10.25 -2.19 22.45
CA GLY A 1 -9.28 -1.54 21.54
C GLY A 1 -9.88 -0.23 21.07
N GLU A 2 -9.07 0.72 20.66
CA GLU A 2 -9.57 1.94 20.04
C GLU A 2 -10.12 1.58 18.66
N GLU A 3 -11.33 2.05 18.33
CA GLU A 3 -11.90 1.91 17.01
C GLU A 3 -11.16 2.85 16.04
N VAL A 4 -10.65 2.29 14.94
CA VAL A 4 -9.99 3.06 13.89
C VAL A 4 -10.94 3.15 12.70
N PRO A 5 -11.39 4.37 12.32
CA PRO A 5 -12.27 4.51 11.16
C PRO A 5 -11.50 4.21 9.86
N LEU A 6 -12.02 3.30 9.06
CA LEU A 6 -11.55 3.00 7.71
C LEU A 6 -12.52 3.57 6.69
N ARG A 7 -12.02 4.39 5.76
CA ARG A 7 -12.77 4.82 4.58
C ARG A 7 -12.16 4.16 3.34
N LEU A 8 -12.94 3.33 2.67
CA LEU A 8 -12.58 2.75 1.39
C LEU A 8 -13.34 3.44 0.26
N GLU A 9 -12.64 3.87 -0.78
CA GLU A 9 -13.22 4.51 -1.95
C GLU A 9 -12.68 3.88 -3.22
N MET A 10 -13.59 3.41 -4.10
CA MET A 10 -13.24 2.87 -5.41
C MET A 10 -13.98 3.64 -6.50
N LYS A 11 -13.21 4.14 -7.47
CA LYS A 11 -13.75 4.88 -8.61
C LYS A 11 -13.35 4.21 -9.91
N ARG A 12 -14.32 3.80 -10.71
CA ARG A 12 -14.06 3.30 -12.07
C ARG A 12 -13.81 4.44 -13.05
N LEU A 13 -14.47 5.58 -12.85
CA LEU A 13 -14.33 6.79 -13.66
C LEU A 13 -13.70 7.87 -12.78
N ALA A 14 -12.40 8.06 -12.94
CA ALA A 14 -11.64 9.09 -12.22
C ALA A 14 -10.73 9.81 -13.24
N PRO A 15 -11.21 10.88 -13.89
CA PRO A 15 -10.39 11.65 -14.82
C PRO A 15 -9.07 12.10 -14.17
N GLY A 16 -7.96 11.89 -14.86
CA GLY A 16 -6.63 12.21 -14.37
C GLY A 16 -5.97 11.11 -13.50
N ALA A 17 -6.68 10.02 -13.19
CA ALA A 17 -6.10 8.87 -12.52
C ALA A 17 -6.20 7.62 -13.42
N THR A 18 -5.09 6.89 -13.57
CA THR A 18 -5.05 5.65 -14.34
C THR A 18 -4.56 4.54 -13.42
N ASN A 19 -5.45 3.63 -13.02
CA ASN A 19 -5.14 2.51 -12.15
C ASN A 19 -4.30 2.91 -10.93
N THR A 20 -4.69 4.03 -10.31
CA THR A 20 -3.97 4.63 -9.19
C THR A 20 -4.50 4.10 -7.87
N TRP A 21 -3.60 3.63 -7.03
CA TRP A 21 -3.86 3.30 -5.63
C TRP A 21 -3.35 4.42 -4.75
N PHE A 22 -4.14 4.76 -3.76
CA PHE A 22 -3.81 5.78 -2.78
C PHE A 22 -4.11 5.25 -1.38
N ILE A 23 -3.19 5.46 -0.46
CA ILE A 23 -3.41 5.19 0.96
C ILE A 23 -3.04 6.43 1.77
N GLU A 24 -3.88 6.77 2.72
CA GLU A 24 -3.63 7.79 3.72
C GLU A 24 -3.87 7.20 5.11
N LEU A 25 -2.88 7.34 5.99
CA LEU A 25 -2.96 6.95 7.38
C LEU A 25 -2.79 8.22 8.22
N LEU A 26 -3.78 8.51 9.06
CA LEU A 26 -3.78 9.67 9.94
C LEU A 26 -3.81 9.21 11.39
N GLY A 27 -2.86 9.68 12.16
CA GLY A 27 -2.77 9.43 13.59
C GLY A 27 -2.69 10.73 14.39
N THR A 28 -2.75 10.63 15.70
CA THR A 28 -2.70 11.78 16.62
C THR A 28 -1.38 12.54 16.57
N ASN A 29 -0.29 11.89 16.20
CA ASN A 29 1.06 12.44 16.16
C ASN A 29 1.58 12.72 14.76
N GLY A 30 0.85 12.35 13.72
CA GLY A 30 1.27 12.56 12.34
C GLY A 30 0.45 11.80 11.34
N GLY A 31 0.89 11.81 10.09
CA GLY A 31 0.25 11.08 9.02
C GLY A 31 1.23 10.70 7.91
N VAL A 32 0.83 9.74 7.11
CA VAL A 32 1.55 9.32 5.92
C VAL A 32 0.60 9.17 4.75
N ARG A 33 1.04 9.56 3.57
CA ARG A 33 0.35 9.37 2.29
C ARG A 33 1.28 8.71 1.30
N PHE A 34 0.73 7.77 0.56
CA PHE A 34 1.41 7.12 -0.56
C PHE A 34 0.46 7.00 -1.75
N SER A 35 1.01 7.12 -2.95
CA SER A 35 0.27 6.91 -4.20
C SER A 35 1.12 6.16 -5.21
N THR A 36 0.51 5.21 -5.92
CA THR A 36 1.17 4.53 -7.05
C THR A 36 1.38 5.45 -8.27
N ALA A 37 0.77 6.64 -8.28
CA ALA A 37 1.09 7.68 -9.27
C ALA A 37 2.49 8.28 -9.06
N GLU A 38 3.01 8.24 -7.81
CA GLU A 38 4.35 8.67 -7.43
C GLU A 38 5.04 7.58 -6.59
N PRO A 39 5.39 6.42 -7.15
CA PRO A 39 5.75 5.22 -6.40
C PRO A 39 7.05 5.34 -5.60
N LYS A 40 7.84 6.39 -5.84
CA LYS A 40 9.09 6.68 -5.13
C LYS A 40 8.96 7.75 -4.05
N THR A 41 7.73 8.20 -3.76
CA THR A 41 7.51 9.34 -2.88
C THR A 41 6.56 8.96 -1.75
N LEU A 42 6.96 9.31 -0.52
CA LEU A 42 6.06 9.39 0.63
C LEU A 42 5.83 10.85 1.00
N HIS A 43 4.61 11.16 1.42
CA HIS A 43 4.30 12.42 2.07
C HIS A 43 4.11 12.17 3.56
N LEU A 44 4.93 12.81 4.37
CA LEU A 44 4.93 12.67 5.83
C LEU A 44 4.50 13.98 6.49
N PHE A 45 3.66 13.89 7.51
CA PHE A 45 3.29 14.99 8.37
C PHE A 45 3.64 14.64 9.81
N GLU A 46 4.34 15.54 10.53
CA GLU A 46 4.69 15.39 11.93
C GLU A 46 4.05 16.52 12.75
N ARG A 47 3.23 16.13 13.74
CA ARG A 47 2.62 17.10 14.64
C ARG A 47 3.67 17.77 15.52
N GLY A 48 3.50 19.06 15.76
CA GLY A 48 4.38 19.83 16.66
C GLY A 48 5.67 20.33 16.01
N LYS A 49 5.88 20.01 14.74
CA LYS A 49 6.94 20.57 13.90
C LYS A 49 6.34 21.51 12.84
N GLU A 50 6.92 21.51 11.66
CA GLU A 50 6.42 22.28 10.52
C GLU A 50 5.04 21.78 10.09
N GLN A 51 4.10 22.69 9.87
CA GLN A 51 2.71 22.36 9.58
C GLN A 51 2.47 22.17 8.06
N TYR A 52 3.26 21.27 7.44
CA TYR A 52 3.09 20.90 6.04
C TYR A 52 3.40 19.42 5.81
N TRP A 53 2.89 18.89 4.73
CA TRP A 53 3.25 17.55 4.25
C TRP A 53 4.62 17.58 3.62
N LYS A 54 5.60 16.97 4.29
CA LYS A 54 6.96 16.84 3.78
C LYS A 54 7.01 15.74 2.73
N ARG A 55 7.37 16.11 1.50
CA ARG A 55 7.71 15.14 0.47
C ARG A 55 9.04 14.48 0.80
N THR A 56 9.05 13.14 0.79
CA THR A 56 10.24 12.34 1.06
C THR A 56 10.46 11.37 -0.08
N ASP A 57 11.58 11.48 -0.75
CA ASP A 57 11.95 10.56 -1.82
C ASP A 57 12.53 9.28 -1.19
N LEU A 58 11.96 8.13 -1.57
CA LEU A 58 12.31 6.82 -1.03
C LEU A 58 13.61 6.25 -1.62
N GLY A 59 14.18 6.94 -2.62
CA GLY A 59 15.27 6.40 -3.39
C GLY A 59 14.83 5.27 -4.32
N PHE A 60 15.80 4.51 -4.79
CA PHE A 60 15.59 3.44 -5.75
C PHE A 60 16.24 2.15 -5.24
N GLY A 61 15.43 1.16 -4.98
CA GLY A 61 15.93 -0.17 -4.61
C GLY A 61 14.80 -1.19 -4.66
N THR A 62 15.11 -2.37 -5.12
CA THR A 62 14.23 -3.53 -5.05
C THR A 62 14.87 -4.58 -4.15
N PRO A 63 14.08 -5.35 -3.35
CA PRO A 63 14.60 -6.43 -2.51
C PRO A 63 15.35 -7.50 -3.28
N PHE A 64 14.95 -7.73 -4.53
CA PHE A 64 15.57 -8.69 -5.43
C PHE A 64 16.05 -7.99 -6.71
N LYS A 65 16.96 -8.62 -7.44
CA LYS A 65 17.48 -8.08 -8.71
C LYS A 65 16.33 -7.79 -9.69
N ALA A 66 16.24 -6.54 -10.14
CA ALA A 66 15.26 -6.14 -11.14
C ALA A 66 15.70 -6.49 -12.56
N VAL A 67 14.75 -6.71 -13.46
CA VAL A 67 15.00 -6.95 -14.90
C VAL A 67 15.65 -5.71 -15.52
N THR A 68 15.22 -4.52 -15.13
CA THR A 68 15.75 -3.25 -15.63
C THR A 68 17.16 -2.92 -15.14
N GLY A 69 17.74 -3.72 -14.26
CA GLY A 69 19.11 -3.59 -13.79
C GLY A 69 19.41 -2.38 -12.92
N GLY A 70 18.41 -1.66 -12.44
CA GLY A 70 18.56 -0.52 -11.52
C GLY A 70 18.92 0.81 -12.19
N ILE A 71 19.00 0.87 -13.52
CA ILE A 71 19.20 2.11 -14.28
C ILE A 71 17.88 2.84 -14.51
N PHE A 72 16.82 2.08 -14.76
CA PHE A 72 15.48 2.57 -15.00
C PHE A 72 14.58 2.33 -13.80
N GLU A 73 13.47 3.06 -13.74
CA GLU A 73 12.46 2.85 -12.72
C GLU A 73 11.79 1.48 -12.87
N PRO A 74 11.53 0.76 -11.76
CA PRO A 74 10.79 -0.49 -11.83
C PRO A 74 9.38 -0.23 -12.36
N GLY A 75 9.03 -0.99 -13.37
CA GLY A 75 7.69 -1.01 -13.94
C GLY A 75 6.84 -2.14 -13.35
N PHE A 76 5.64 -2.31 -13.88
CA PHE A 76 4.73 -3.38 -13.49
C PHE A 76 5.35 -4.80 -13.64
N PRO A 77 6.12 -5.11 -14.70
CA PRO A 77 6.82 -6.39 -14.81
C PRO A 77 7.81 -6.63 -13.67
N ASP A 78 8.53 -5.60 -13.24
CA ASP A 78 9.47 -5.73 -12.11
C ASP A 78 8.73 -6.02 -10.80
N VAL A 79 7.57 -5.41 -10.56
CA VAL A 79 6.73 -5.68 -9.38
C VAL A 79 6.29 -7.15 -9.38
N ILE A 80 5.83 -7.68 -10.49
CA ILE A 80 5.45 -9.09 -10.62
C ILE A 80 6.66 -10.00 -10.39
N GLN A 81 7.82 -9.66 -10.94
CA GLN A 81 9.06 -10.39 -10.67
C GLN A 81 9.43 -10.40 -9.18
N GLN A 82 9.34 -9.25 -8.51
CA GLN A 82 9.61 -9.16 -7.06
C GLN A 82 8.66 -10.07 -6.27
N MET A 83 7.38 -10.09 -6.62
CA MET A 83 6.39 -10.97 -6.00
C MET A 83 6.75 -12.46 -6.16
N TRP A 84 7.11 -12.89 -7.37
CA TRP A 84 7.52 -14.27 -7.61
C TRP A 84 8.83 -14.62 -6.91
N ALA A 85 9.80 -13.70 -6.89
CA ALA A 85 11.05 -13.90 -6.19
C ALA A 85 10.80 -14.05 -4.67
N ALA A 86 9.96 -13.21 -4.08
CA ALA A 86 9.57 -13.31 -2.67
C ALA A 86 8.93 -14.67 -2.37
N PHE A 87 7.97 -15.11 -3.18
CA PHE A 87 7.30 -16.39 -3.01
C PHE A 87 8.28 -17.57 -3.05
N LEU A 88 9.18 -17.60 -4.03
CA LEU A 88 10.17 -18.68 -4.15
C LEU A 88 11.17 -18.67 -2.99
N MET A 89 11.64 -17.50 -2.59
CA MET A 89 12.59 -17.37 -1.47
C MET A 89 11.94 -17.74 -0.14
N GLU A 90 10.68 -17.38 0.06
CA GLU A 90 9.93 -17.76 1.26
C GLU A 90 9.75 -19.27 1.34
N ARG A 91 9.38 -19.91 0.23
CA ARG A 91 9.25 -21.36 0.12
C ARG A 91 10.55 -22.11 0.43
N GLU A 92 11.68 -21.57 0.03
CA GLU A 92 13.02 -22.15 0.27
C GLU A 92 13.61 -21.75 1.64
N GLY A 93 12.91 -20.92 2.44
CA GLY A 93 13.40 -20.44 3.73
C GLY A 93 14.55 -19.44 3.63
N LEU A 94 14.67 -18.76 2.50
CA LEU A 94 15.75 -17.81 2.18
C LEU A 94 15.29 -16.35 2.16
N LEU A 95 14.08 -16.07 2.67
CA LEU A 95 13.51 -14.72 2.63
C LEU A 95 14.25 -13.74 3.56
N GLU A 96 14.78 -14.23 4.68
CA GLU A 96 15.42 -13.42 5.71
C GLU A 96 14.47 -12.32 6.24
N ASP A 97 14.95 -11.07 6.37
CA ASP A 97 14.15 -9.92 6.85
C ASP A 97 13.35 -9.21 5.72
N ARG A 98 13.26 -9.80 4.53
CA ARG A 98 12.51 -9.21 3.41
C ARG A 98 11.02 -9.49 3.55
N PHE A 99 10.20 -8.62 2.95
CA PHE A 99 8.77 -8.86 2.86
C PHE A 99 8.47 -10.09 2.00
N GLY A 100 7.66 -10.98 2.56
CA GLY A 100 7.11 -12.16 1.87
C GLY A 100 5.84 -11.86 1.09
N CYS A 101 5.16 -12.93 0.70
CA CYS A 101 3.83 -12.85 0.12
C CYS A 101 2.76 -12.70 1.20
N ALA A 102 1.58 -12.21 0.82
CA ALA A 102 0.42 -12.21 1.71
C ALA A 102 0.06 -13.63 2.15
N THR A 103 -0.21 -13.81 3.43
CA THR A 103 -0.63 -15.09 4.00
C THR A 103 -2.11 -15.37 3.71
N PRO A 104 -2.58 -16.62 3.83
CA PRO A 104 -4.01 -16.95 3.74
C PRO A 104 -4.87 -16.14 4.73
N GLU A 105 -4.36 -15.91 5.94
CA GLU A 105 -5.03 -15.14 7.00
C GLU A 105 -5.17 -13.67 6.60
N GLU A 106 -4.15 -13.06 6.04
CA GLU A 106 -4.20 -11.70 5.50
C GLU A 106 -5.17 -11.60 4.30
N ALA A 107 -5.24 -12.64 3.48
CA ALA A 107 -6.21 -12.71 2.39
C ALA A 107 -7.65 -12.77 2.93
N VAL A 108 -7.91 -13.55 3.99
CA VAL A 108 -9.23 -13.59 4.66
C VAL A 108 -9.58 -12.21 5.21
N ALA A 109 -8.68 -11.58 5.98
CA ALA A 109 -8.91 -10.24 6.53
C ALA A 109 -9.21 -9.19 5.43
N THR A 110 -8.53 -9.28 4.29
CA THR A 110 -8.80 -8.40 3.15
C THR A 110 -10.22 -8.63 2.59
N HIS A 111 -10.68 -9.87 2.51
CA HIS A 111 -12.05 -10.18 2.04
C HIS A 111 -13.13 -9.72 3.04
N GLU A 112 -12.87 -9.81 4.34
CA GLU A 112 -13.75 -9.27 5.38
C GLU A 112 -13.91 -7.75 5.23
N ILE A 113 -12.82 -7.03 5.00
CA ILE A 113 -12.84 -5.58 4.73
C ILE A 113 -13.68 -5.28 3.48
N PHE A 114 -13.51 -6.03 2.39
CA PHE A 114 -14.29 -5.82 1.17
C PHE A 114 -15.79 -6.13 1.38
N ALA A 115 -16.12 -7.19 2.11
CA ALA A 115 -17.50 -7.52 2.41
C ALA A 115 -18.17 -6.41 3.23
N ALA A 116 -17.52 -5.94 4.29
CA ALA A 116 -17.99 -4.83 5.11
C ALA A 116 -18.11 -3.51 4.31
N ALA A 117 -17.20 -3.24 3.39
CA ALA A 117 -17.30 -2.06 2.52
C ALA A 117 -18.51 -2.12 1.58
N LEU A 118 -18.85 -3.30 1.03
CA LEU A 118 -20.03 -3.48 0.21
C LEU A 118 -21.32 -3.34 1.04
N GLU A 119 -21.34 -3.90 2.24
CA GLU A 119 -22.47 -3.75 3.17
C GLU A 119 -22.66 -2.28 3.56
N SER A 120 -21.58 -1.58 3.90
CA SER A 120 -21.59 -0.15 4.22
C SER A 120 -22.13 0.69 3.06
N GLN A 121 -21.73 0.36 1.83
CA GLN A 121 -22.23 1.03 0.62
C GLN A 121 -23.74 0.80 0.43
N GLN A 122 -24.23 -0.39 0.69
CA GLN A 122 -25.66 -0.74 0.52
C GLN A 122 -26.53 -0.13 1.60
N SER A 123 -26.07 -0.18 2.85
CA SER A 123 -26.81 0.32 4.01
C SER A 123 -26.69 1.83 4.24
N GLY A 124 -25.62 2.45 3.72
CA GLY A 124 -25.26 3.84 4.01
C GLY A 124 -24.79 4.06 5.45
N THR A 125 -24.38 3.00 6.15
CA THR A 125 -23.94 3.04 7.56
C THR A 125 -22.50 2.55 7.71
N VAL A 126 -21.90 2.86 8.86
CA VAL A 126 -20.60 2.26 9.26
C VAL A 126 -20.84 0.81 9.66
N VAL A 127 -20.03 -0.09 9.16
CA VAL A 127 -20.02 -1.52 9.49
C VAL A 127 -18.78 -1.81 10.34
N PRO A 128 -18.91 -2.37 11.56
CA PRO A 128 -17.76 -2.80 12.35
C PRO A 128 -17.10 -4.03 11.72
N LEU A 129 -15.77 -4.14 11.88
CA LEU A 129 -14.95 -5.29 11.48
C LEU A 129 -14.61 -6.16 12.68
#